data_4c0b2694e51e1f231cdbf6624ab95dc1
#
_entry.id   4c0b2694e51e1f231cdbf6624ab95dc1
#
_cell.length_a   1.000
_cell.length_b   1.000
_cell.length_c   1.000
_cell.angle_alpha   90.00
_cell.angle_beta   90.00
_cell.angle_gamma   90.00
#
_symmetry.space_group_name_H-M   'P 1'
#
loop_
_entity.id
_entity.type
_entity.pdbx_description
1 polymer ?
#
loop_
_entity_poly.entity_id
_entity_poly.type
_entity_poly.pdbx_seq_one_letter_code
_entity_poly.pdbx_strand_id
1 'polypeptide(L)'
;MAPAPASVMQTLVTGGSGFIGQHLVALLAQDHRVRILDLRTPACAPEGVQYVKGSVLDPATVREALNDVEQVYHLAALPGMWIPRKSDFHEVNCLGTQVMIDAARKRGVSRFLHCSTESILFGASSSEPVVSERVSTTLDEMPGAYTRSKMLAEQSALEAAATGFPVVIANPTMPIGPHHGNLTPPNLMLQHFLVRRVQFYLDFTMNLVDVRDVAAGLVLAMQRGQFGHRYVLGGEDISLRQLLEVMGTISGREALRVPIPGGIAQMAAVIMEFFADRVTHWPPEATVEAVQIALRSKPLSIEKSRRELGYAPRPIEAALREAIASIPPCAQRR
;
A
#
# COMPACT_ATOMS: atom_id res chain seq x y z
N MET A 1 42.06 21.97 1.82
CA MET A 1 41.53 20.62 1.96
C MET A 1 40.19 20.60 1.25
N ALA A 2 40.04 19.79 0.20
CA ALA A 2 38.72 19.55 -0.41
C ALA A 2 37.84 18.86 0.63
N PRO A 3 36.52 19.21 0.74
CA PRO A 3 35.62 18.48 1.63
C PRO A 3 35.60 17.02 1.22
N ALA A 4 35.69 16.12 2.21
CA ALA A 4 35.53 14.69 1.96
C ALA A 4 34.21 14.47 1.20
N PRO A 5 34.17 13.58 0.19
CA PRO A 5 32.92 13.27 -0.49
C PRO A 5 31.89 12.85 0.54
N ALA A 6 30.73 13.49 0.53
CA ALA A 6 29.62 13.11 1.41
C ALA A 6 29.42 11.60 1.30
N SER A 7 29.49 10.88 2.41
CA SER A 7 29.27 9.44 2.41
C SER A 7 27.87 9.18 1.86
N VAL A 8 27.79 8.42 0.78
CA VAL A 8 26.49 8.07 0.18
C VAL A 8 25.69 7.26 1.21
N MET A 9 24.56 7.80 1.62
CA MET A 9 23.72 7.25 2.67
C MET A 9 23.24 5.82 2.36
N GLN A 10 23.40 4.90 3.31
CA GLN A 10 22.91 3.51 3.16
C GLN A 10 21.45 3.45 3.62
N THR A 11 20.56 3.10 2.69
CA THR A 11 19.11 3.03 2.91
C THR A 11 18.62 1.60 2.76
N LEU A 12 17.82 1.12 3.71
CA LEU A 12 17.13 -0.16 3.64
C LEU A 12 15.68 0.03 3.20
N VAL A 13 15.25 -0.76 2.20
CA VAL A 13 13.84 -0.86 1.77
C VAL A 13 13.38 -2.29 2.01
N THR A 14 12.50 -2.52 3.00
CA THR A 14 11.84 -3.81 3.15
C THR A 14 10.62 -3.87 2.25
N GLY A 15 10.35 -5.02 1.63
CA GLY A 15 9.30 -5.10 0.62
C GLY A 15 9.66 -4.40 -0.70
N GLY A 16 10.97 -4.20 -0.94
CA GLY A 16 11.48 -3.47 -2.12
C GLY A 16 11.19 -4.16 -3.47
N SER A 17 10.86 -5.45 -3.46
CA SER A 17 10.43 -6.19 -4.66
C SER A 17 8.91 -6.08 -4.91
N GLY A 18 8.17 -5.41 -4.03
CA GLY A 18 6.73 -5.17 -4.15
C GLY A 18 6.39 -4.05 -5.15
N PHE A 19 5.10 -3.82 -5.38
CA PHE A 19 4.60 -2.85 -6.36
C PHE A 19 5.07 -1.41 -6.07
N ILE A 20 4.89 -0.91 -4.84
CA ILE A 20 5.40 0.42 -4.45
C ILE A 20 6.92 0.37 -4.31
N GLY A 21 7.44 -0.72 -3.72
CA GLY A 21 8.86 -0.88 -3.39
C GLY A 21 9.78 -0.74 -4.60
N GLN A 22 9.45 -1.34 -5.73
CA GLN A 22 10.28 -1.27 -6.95
C GLN A 22 10.42 0.18 -7.48
N HIS A 23 9.34 0.97 -7.43
CA HIS A 23 9.40 2.38 -7.85
C HIS A 23 10.19 3.23 -6.84
N LEU A 24 10.04 2.95 -5.55
CA LEU A 24 10.82 3.60 -4.50
C LEU A 24 12.31 3.28 -4.63
N VAL A 25 12.66 2.01 -4.82
CA VAL A 25 14.06 1.58 -5.03
C VAL A 25 14.67 2.25 -6.25
N ALA A 26 13.95 2.30 -7.37
CA ALA A 26 14.44 2.96 -8.59
C ALA A 26 14.68 4.47 -8.38
N LEU A 27 13.87 5.13 -7.57
CA LEU A 27 14.03 6.53 -7.23
C LEU A 27 15.23 6.75 -6.29
N LEU A 28 15.33 5.95 -5.21
CA LEU A 28 16.40 6.08 -4.22
C LEU A 28 17.78 5.72 -4.77
N ALA A 29 17.88 4.77 -5.69
CA ALA A 29 19.15 4.35 -6.27
C ALA A 29 19.88 5.43 -7.08
N GLN A 30 19.24 6.57 -7.35
CA GLN A 30 19.87 7.71 -8.00
C GLN A 30 20.87 8.42 -7.09
N ASP A 31 20.59 8.49 -5.76
CA ASP A 31 21.35 9.29 -4.82
C ASP A 31 21.78 8.51 -3.55
N HIS A 32 21.27 7.28 -3.37
CA HIS A 32 21.51 6.45 -2.19
C HIS A 32 22.15 5.12 -2.55
N ARG A 33 22.88 4.53 -1.60
CA ARG A 33 23.14 3.09 -1.60
C ARG A 33 21.90 2.39 -1.07
N VAL A 34 21.26 1.57 -1.91
CA VAL A 34 20.01 0.91 -1.55
C VAL A 34 20.26 -0.56 -1.26
N ARG A 35 19.70 -1.02 -0.15
CA ARG A 35 19.58 -2.44 0.18
C ARG A 35 18.10 -2.82 0.26
N ILE A 36 17.75 -3.94 -0.36
CA ILE A 36 16.40 -4.52 -0.30
C ILE A 36 16.42 -5.69 0.67
N LEU A 37 15.42 -5.78 1.55
CA LEU A 37 15.07 -6.99 2.29
C LEU A 37 13.70 -7.47 1.80
N ASP A 38 13.64 -8.62 1.15
CA ASP A 38 12.39 -9.18 0.62
C ASP A 38 12.50 -10.72 0.52
N LEU A 39 11.36 -11.40 0.54
CA LEU A 39 11.27 -12.83 0.29
C LEU A 39 11.51 -13.19 -1.19
N ARG A 40 11.19 -12.26 -2.09
CA ARG A 40 11.27 -12.44 -3.55
C ARG A 40 12.36 -11.57 -4.13
N THR A 41 13.14 -12.15 -5.02
CA THR A 41 14.11 -11.39 -5.81
C THR A 41 13.38 -10.34 -6.66
N PRO A 42 13.86 -9.08 -6.71
CA PRO A 42 13.24 -8.08 -7.56
C PRO A 42 13.35 -8.50 -9.04
N ALA A 43 12.26 -8.31 -9.78
CA ALA A 43 12.22 -8.64 -11.21
C ALA A 43 13.15 -7.72 -12.02
N CYS A 44 13.29 -6.47 -11.56
CA CYS A 44 14.20 -5.47 -12.14
C CYS A 44 14.69 -4.58 -10.99
N ALA A 45 15.99 -4.51 -10.79
CA ALA A 45 16.61 -3.61 -9.83
C ALA A 45 17.71 -2.79 -10.54
N PRO A 46 17.88 -1.51 -10.17
CA PRO A 46 19.00 -0.71 -10.67
C PRO A 46 20.34 -1.34 -10.29
N GLU A 47 21.37 -1.05 -11.08
CA GLU A 47 22.73 -1.50 -10.81
C GLU A 47 23.21 -0.98 -9.44
N GLY A 48 23.95 -1.81 -8.70
CA GLY A 48 24.48 -1.45 -7.37
C GLY A 48 23.50 -1.63 -6.21
N VAL A 49 22.25 -1.96 -6.45
CA VAL A 49 21.29 -2.28 -5.38
C VAL A 49 21.64 -3.63 -4.75
N GLN A 50 21.82 -3.63 -3.42
CA GLN A 50 22.07 -4.84 -2.64
C GLN A 50 20.77 -5.56 -2.34
N TYR A 51 20.81 -6.89 -2.27
CA TYR A 51 19.65 -7.71 -1.98
C TYR A 51 19.93 -8.73 -0.87
N VAL A 52 19.13 -8.65 0.18
CA VAL A 52 19.09 -9.64 1.28
C VAL A 52 17.78 -10.42 1.15
N LYS A 53 17.88 -11.71 0.84
CA LYS A 53 16.71 -12.58 0.75
C LYS A 53 16.33 -13.08 2.13
N GLY A 54 15.12 -12.74 2.58
CA GLY A 54 14.62 -13.25 3.85
C GLY A 54 13.38 -12.56 4.35
N SER A 55 12.94 -12.97 5.52
CA SER A 55 11.71 -12.50 6.18
C SER A 55 12.01 -11.41 7.20
N VAL A 56 11.12 -10.43 7.30
CA VAL A 56 11.11 -9.45 8.41
C VAL A 56 10.80 -10.10 9.77
N LEU A 57 10.33 -11.35 9.76
CA LEU A 57 10.11 -12.14 10.97
C LEU A 57 11.37 -12.86 11.46
N ASP A 58 12.45 -12.90 10.65
CA ASP A 58 13.71 -13.51 11.06
C ASP A 58 14.66 -12.47 11.63
N PRO A 59 14.90 -12.45 12.98
CA PRO A 59 15.79 -11.47 13.59
C PRO A 59 17.24 -11.53 13.10
N ALA A 60 17.72 -12.68 12.59
CA ALA A 60 19.08 -12.80 12.08
C ALA A 60 19.19 -12.07 10.74
N THR A 61 18.31 -12.35 9.81
CA THR A 61 18.20 -11.67 8.51
C THR A 61 17.96 -10.16 8.67
N VAL A 62 17.09 -9.76 9.59
CA VAL A 62 16.83 -8.34 9.87
C VAL A 62 18.10 -7.64 10.37
N ARG A 63 18.86 -8.26 11.28
CA ARG A 63 20.13 -7.70 11.76
C ARG A 63 21.18 -7.56 10.66
N GLU A 64 21.26 -8.55 9.76
CA GLU A 64 22.13 -8.49 8.57
C GLU A 64 21.73 -7.34 7.65
N ALA A 65 20.43 -7.25 7.33
CA ALA A 65 19.91 -6.20 6.45
C ALA A 65 20.16 -4.79 6.98
N LEU A 66 20.21 -4.61 8.31
CA LEU A 66 20.42 -3.34 8.98
C LEU A 66 21.91 -2.95 9.20
N ASN A 67 22.87 -3.74 8.69
CA ASN A 67 24.28 -3.35 8.82
C ASN A 67 24.56 -2.05 8.07
N ASP A 68 25.14 -1.06 8.76
CA ASP A 68 25.52 0.27 8.24
C ASP A 68 24.34 1.08 7.64
N VAL A 69 23.10 0.76 8.04
CA VAL A 69 21.88 1.42 7.56
C VAL A 69 21.58 2.65 8.40
N GLU A 70 21.39 3.78 7.72
CA GLU A 70 21.02 5.07 8.33
C GLU A 70 19.52 5.33 8.27
N GLN A 71 18.84 4.87 7.19
CA GLN A 71 17.41 5.08 6.98
C GLN A 71 16.69 3.78 6.58
N VAL A 72 15.47 3.61 7.07
CA VAL A 72 14.63 2.46 6.76
C VAL A 72 13.29 2.90 6.18
N TYR A 73 12.96 2.39 4.99
CA TYR A 73 11.61 2.40 4.45
C TYR A 73 11.00 1.01 4.65
N HIS A 74 10.07 0.91 5.59
CA HIS A 74 9.42 -0.36 5.91
C HIS A 74 8.10 -0.51 5.15
N LEU A 75 8.16 -1.21 3.99
CA LEU A 75 7.02 -1.49 3.13
C LEU A 75 6.63 -2.97 3.14
N ALA A 76 7.43 -3.84 3.76
CA ALA A 76 7.14 -5.27 3.83
C ALA A 76 5.85 -5.51 4.58
N ALA A 77 4.86 -6.03 3.87
CA ALA A 77 3.55 -6.40 4.39
C ALA A 77 2.88 -7.42 3.44
N LEU A 78 1.96 -8.20 3.97
CA LEU A 78 1.02 -8.96 3.14
C LEU A 78 -0.10 -8.00 2.70
N PRO A 79 -0.23 -7.71 1.41
CA PRO A 79 -1.29 -6.86 0.87
C PRO A 79 -2.56 -7.67 0.62
N GLY A 80 -3.67 -6.95 0.42
CA GLY A 80 -4.97 -7.56 0.10
C GLY A 80 -5.76 -7.88 1.36
N MET A 81 -7.01 -8.34 1.17
CA MET A 81 -7.96 -8.52 2.26
C MET A 81 -8.38 -9.99 2.42
N TRP A 82 -7.65 -10.89 1.76
CA TRP A 82 -7.85 -12.33 1.92
C TRP A 82 -6.55 -13.10 1.64
N ILE A 83 -6.25 -14.02 2.54
CA ILE A 83 -5.23 -15.06 2.40
C ILE A 83 -5.73 -16.33 3.10
N PRO A 84 -5.23 -17.52 2.72
CA PRO A 84 -5.69 -18.77 3.30
C PRO A 84 -5.54 -18.83 4.83
N ARG A 85 -4.42 -18.39 5.36
CA ARG A 85 -4.15 -18.36 6.81
C ARG A 85 -4.21 -16.92 7.31
N LYS A 86 -5.37 -16.50 7.81
CA LYS A 86 -5.63 -15.12 8.25
C LYS A 86 -4.66 -14.61 9.34
N SER A 87 -4.10 -15.52 10.17
CA SER A 87 -3.10 -15.17 11.20
C SER A 87 -1.82 -14.58 10.60
N ASP A 88 -1.47 -14.93 9.34
CA ASP A 88 -0.26 -14.42 8.69
C ASP A 88 -0.29 -12.91 8.52
N PHE A 89 -1.49 -12.30 8.40
CA PHE A 89 -1.60 -10.85 8.43
C PHE A 89 -1.04 -10.25 9.71
N HIS A 90 -1.41 -10.81 10.87
CA HIS A 90 -0.88 -10.35 12.16
C HIS A 90 0.61 -10.63 12.28
N GLU A 91 1.05 -11.84 11.94
CA GLU A 91 2.46 -12.22 12.02
C GLU A 91 3.33 -11.30 11.17
N VAL A 92 3.04 -11.17 9.88
CA VAL A 92 3.91 -10.41 8.97
C VAL A 92 3.74 -8.90 9.16
N ASN A 93 2.48 -8.40 9.19
CA ASN A 93 2.25 -6.95 9.18
C ASN A 93 2.49 -6.32 10.56
N CYS A 94 2.08 -6.99 11.65
CA CYS A 94 2.22 -6.45 13.00
C CYS A 94 3.55 -6.87 13.63
N LEU A 95 3.78 -8.19 13.85
CA LEU A 95 5.01 -8.65 14.51
C LEU A 95 6.26 -8.35 13.67
N GLY A 96 6.19 -8.48 12.33
CA GLY A 96 7.27 -8.08 11.44
C GLY A 96 7.65 -6.60 11.59
N THR A 97 6.66 -5.71 11.73
CA THR A 97 6.91 -4.28 11.99
C THR A 97 7.58 -4.07 13.34
N GLN A 98 7.14 -4.77 14.39
CA GLN A 98 7.75 -4.69 15.73
C GLN A 98 9.22 -5.14 15.70
N VAL A 99 9.50 -6.29 15.06
CA VAL A 99 10.88 -6.79 14.89
C VAL A 99 11.76 -5.77 14.17
N MET A 100 11.24 -5.15 13.10
CA MET A 100 11.98 -4.13 12.36
C MET A 100 12.25 -2.87 13.18
N ILE A 101 11.26 -2.36 13.90
CA ILE A 101 11.39 -1.18 14.78
C ILE A 101 12.43 -1.45 15.87
N ASP A 102 12.32 -2.59 16.56
CA ASP A 102 13.24 -2.94 17.66
C ASP A 102 14.69 -3.11 17.17
N ALA A 103 14.86 -3.74 16.02
CA ALA A 103 16.19 -3.93 15.45
C ALA A 103 16.79 -2.61 14.94
N ALA A 104 15.99 -1.77 14.28
CA ALA A 104 16.40 -0.46 13.79
C ALA A 104 16.78 0.49 14.94
N ARG A 105 16.00 0.48 16.02
CA ARG A 105 16.31 1.24 17.25
C ARG A 105 17.64 0.80 17.86
N LYS A 106 17.87 -0.51 18.01
CA LYS A 106 19.14 -1.06 18.55
C LYS A 106 20.35 -0.73 17.68
N ARG A 107 20.15 -0.54 16.38
CA ARG A 107 21.21 -0.15 15.43
C ARG A 107 21.43 1.35 15.31
N GLY A 108 20.62 2.16 15.97
CA GLY A 108 20.74 3.62 15.91
C GLY A 108 20.33 4.21 14.56
N VAL A 109 19.38 3.58 13.87
CA VAL A 109 18.79 4.10 12.61
C VAL A 109 18.27 5.52 12.87
N SER A 110 18.68 6.47 12.04
CA SER A 110 18.40 7.90 12.22
C SER A 110 17.00 8.31 11.79
N ARG A 111 16.37 7.56 10.86
CA ARG A 111 14.98 7.78 10.41
C ARG A 111 14.36 6.47 9.95
N PHE A 112 13.10 6.28 10.34
CA PHE A 112 12.31 5.11 9.99
C PHE A 112 10.97 5.57 9.40
N LEU A 113 10.62 5.10 8.20
CA LEU A 113 9.32 5.33 7.61
C LEU A 113 8.52 4.03 7.63
N HIS A 114 7.36 4.06 8.29
CA HIS A 114 6.37 2.97 8.25
C HIS A 114 5.34 3.22 7.16
N CYS A 115 5.25 2.31 6.18
CA CYS A 115 4.24 2.35 5.14
C CYS A 115 2.96 1.64 5.63
N SER A 116 1.99 2.43 6.06
CA SER A 116 0.67 1.98 6.50
C SER A 116 -0.32 1.90 5.32
N THR A 117 -1.58 2.29 5.51
CA THR A 117 -2.65 2.30 4.48
C THR A 117 -3.76 3.27 4.88
N GLU A 118 -4.46 3.84 3.90
CA GLU A 118 -5.67 4.62 4.14
C GLU A 118 -6.82 3.79 4.72
N SER A 119 -6.84 2.48 4.45
CA SER A 119 -7.96 1.60 4.83
C SER A 119 -8.25 1.59 6.33
N ILE A 120 -7.26 1.90 7.17
CA ILE A 120 -7.44 2.01 8.63
C ILE A 120 -8.01 3.36 9.07
N LEU A 121 -8.14 4.32 8.17
CA LEU A 121 -8.72 5.63 8.45
C LEU A 121 -10.27 5.63 8.30
N PHE A 122 -10.84 4.58 7.71
CA PHE A 122 -12.28 4.45 7.50
C PHE A 122 -12.97 3.76 8.69
N GLY A 123 -13.05 4.48 9.82
CA GLY A 123 -13.80 4.02 10.98
C GLY A 123 -15.30 3.99 10.76
N ALA A 124 -16.00 3.10 11.47
CA ALA A 124 -17.45 2.98 11.40
C ALA A 124 -18.18 4.21 11.99
N SER A 125 -17.55 4.88 12.95
CA SER A 125 -18.13 6.00 13.73
C SER A 125 -17.84 7.37 13.14
N SER A 126 -17.03 7.47 12.07
CA SER A 126 -16.64 8.76 11.51
C SER A 126 -17.83 9.50 10.89
N SER A 127 -18.20 10.66 11.45
CA SER A 127 -19.20 11.58 10.90
C SER A 127 -18.61 12.57 9.88
N GLU A 128 -17.29 12.68 9.79
CA GLU A 128 -16.61 13.62 8.91
C GLU A 128 -16.92 13.34 7.43
N PRO A 129 -17.26 14.37 6.64
CA PRO A 129 -17.53 14.21 5.21
C PRO A 129 -16.26 13.89 4.40
N VAL A 130 -15.09 14.29 4.90
CA VAL A 130 -13.77 14.07 4.29
C VAL A 130 -12.85 13.49 5.35
N VAL A 131 -12.22 12.36 5.04
CA VAL A 131 -11.28 11.66 5.93
C VAL A 131 -9.89 12.28 5.79
N SER A 132 -9.19 12.43 6.91
CA SER A 132 -7.80 12.91 6.95
C SER A 132 -7.00 12.16 8.01
N GLU A 133 -5.72 12.50 8.14
CA GLU A 133 -4.82 11.92 9.16
C GLU A 133 -5.28 12.21 10.62
N ARG A 134 -6.23 13.13 10.81
CA ARG A 134 -6.76 13.50 12.13
C ARG A 134 -7.79 12.51 12.67
N VAL A 135 -8.33 11.65 11.80
CA VAL A 135 -9.33 10.65 12.22
C VAL A 135 -8.70 9.70 13.23
N SER A 136 -9.41 9.53 14.35
CA SER A 136 -9.08 8.51 15.33
C SER A 136 -10.02 7.33 15.12
N THR A 137 -9.44 6.19 14.78
CA THR A 137 -10.14 4.93 14.60
C THR A 137 -9.67 3.93 15.65
N THR A 138 -10.53 3.00 16.02
CA THR A 138 -10.23 1.96 17.01
C THR A 138 -10.08 0.59 16.34
N LEU A 139 -9.43 -0.34 17.04
CA LEU A 139 -9.26 -1.71 16.54
C LEU A 139 -10.59 -2.42 16.30
N ASP A 140 -11.61 -2.12 17.11
CA ASP A 140 -12.95 -2.73 17.00
C ASP A 140 -13.71 -2.23 15.76
N GLU A 141 -13.35 -1.06 15.24
CA GLU A 141 -13.91 -0.55 13.99
C GLU A 141 -13.30 -1.21 12.75
N MET A 142 -12.19 -1.90 12.90
CA MET A 142 -11.50 -2.54 11.76
C MET A 142 -12.27 -3.79 11.30
N PRO A 143 -12.70 -3.83 10.03
CA PRO A 143 -13.64 -4.84 9.56
C PRO A 143 -13.05 -6.24 9.37
N GLY A 144 -11.73 -6.38 9.29
CA GLY A 144 -11.13 -7.68 9.03
C GLY A 144 -9.69 -7.84 9.49
N ALA A 145 -9.09 -8.96 9.14
CA ALA A 145 -7.75 -9.34 9.60
C ALA A 145 -6.65 -8.44 9.03
N TYR A 146 -6.78 -8.00 7.79
CA TYR A 146 -5.81 -7.10 7.16
C TYR A 146 -5.80 -5.73 7.86
N THR A 147 -6.94 -5.05 7.94
CA THR A 147 -7.01 -3.71 8.56
C THR A 147 -6.64 -3.75 10.03
N ARG A 148 -7.05 -4.78 10.77
CA ARG A 148 -6.61 -5.00 12.16
C ARG A 148 -5.09 -5.11 12.26
N SER A 149 -4.47 -5.90 11.40
CA SER A 149 -3.01 -6.06 11.40
C SER A 149 -2.27 -4.78 11.06
N LYS A 150 -2.77 -4.01 10.08
CA LYS A 150 -2.17 -2.73 9.68
C LYS A 150 -2.34 -1.65 10.77
N MET A 151 -3.49 -1.63 11.45
CA MET A 151 -3.70 -0.74 12.58
C MET A 151 -2.76 -1.04 13.73
N LEU A 152 -2.60 -2.32 14.12
CA LEU A 152 -1.67 -2.72 15.18
C LEU A 152 -0.21 -2.39 14.82
N ALA A 153 0.17 -2.57 13.55
CA ALA A 153 1.48 -2.19 13.06
C ALA A 153 1.72 -0.67 13.16
N GLU A 154 0.72 0.13 12.78
CA GLU A 154 0.80 1.58 12.88
C GLU A 154 0.82 2.05 14.34
N GLN A 155 0.05 1.44 15.23
CA GLN A 155 0.10 1.70 16.67
C GLN A 155 1.50 1.44 17.22
N SER A 156 2.14 0.32 16.87
CA SER A 156 3.53 0.03 17.27
C SER A 156 4.51 1.10 16.77
N ALA A 157 4.30 1.63 15.56
CA ALA A 157 5.12 2.72 15.00
C ALA A 157 4.89 4.04 15.76
N LEU A 158 3.65 4.37 16.12
CA LEU A 158 3.31 5.55 16.93
C LEU A 158 3.86 5.45 18.35
N GLU A 159 3.77 4.29 18.98
CA GLU A 159 4.34 4.03 20.31
C GLU A 159 5.89 4.17 20.29
N ALA A 160 6.52 3.67 19.23
CA ALA A 160 7.95 3.85 19.05
C ALA A 160 8.32 5.34 18.93
N ALA A 161 7.55 6.11 18.17
CA ALA A 161 7.74 7.56 18.05
C ALA A 161 7.54 8.27 19.40
N ALA A 162 6.51 7.92 20.16
CA ALA A 162 6.23 8.48 21.48
C ALA A 162 7.38 8.23 22.50
N THR A 163 8.16 7.17 22.29
CA THR A 163 9.35 6.86 23.10
C THR A 163 10.66 7.37 22.48
N GLY A 164 10.57 8.30 21.52
CA GLY A 164 11.72 9.02 20.96
C GLY A 164 12.39 8.33 19.76
N PHE A 165 11.86 7.23 19.24
CA PHE A 165 12.39 6.64 18.00
C PHE A 165 11.88 7.44 16.78
N PRO A 166 12.74 7.81 15.81
CA PRO A 166 12.42 8.76 14.74
C PRO A 166 11.56 8.11 13.63
N VAL A 167 10.28 7.84 13.90
CA VAL A 167 9.33 7.21 12.96
C VAL A 167 8.43 8.24 12.32
N VAL A 168 8.28 8.15 11.00
CA VAL A 168 7.25 8.84 10.21
C VAL A 168 6.30 7.79 9.62
N ILE A 169 5.01 8.07 9.56
CA ILE A 169 4.00 7.16 9.02
C ILE A 169 3.46 7.72 7.69
N ALA A 170 3.42 6.87 6.68
CA ALA A 170 2.77 7.18 5.41
C ALA A 170 1.56 6.25 5.21
N ASN A 171 0.42 6.83 4.81
CA ASN A 171 -0.80 6.11 4.49
C ASN A 171 -1.11 6.26 2.99
N PRO A 172 -0.50 5.44 2.12
CA PRO A 172 -0.87 5.43 0.71
C PRO A 172 -2.34 5.08 0.53
N THR A 173 -2.97 5.69 -0.48
CA THR A 173 -4.32 5.33 -0.90
C THR A 173 -4.28 4.13 -1.86
N MET A 174 -5.09 4.11 -2.91
CA MET A 174 -5.11 2.99 -3.87
C MET A 174 -4.12 3.25 -5.02
N PRO A 175 -2.87 2.74 -4.95
CA PRO A 175 -1.88 2.99 -5.99
C PRO A 175 -2.17 2.14 -7.23
N ILE A 176 -2.15 2.80 -8.38
CA ILE A 176 -2.23 2.19 -9.70
C ILE A 176 -1.05 2.64 -10.56
N GLY A 177 -0.78 1.91 -11.61
CA GLY A 177 0.31 2.28 -12.53
C GLY A 177 0.97 1.07 -13.18
N PRO A 178 2.06 1.30 -13.93
CA PRO A 178 2.80 0.21 -14.56
C PRO A 178 3.39 -0.73 -13.51
N HIS A 179 3.34 -2.02 -13.78
CA HIS A 179 3.86 -3.06 -12.87
C HIS A 179 4.77 -4.05 -13.62
N HIS A 180 5.76 -4.56 -12.90
CA HIS A 180 6.63 -5.64 -13.37
C HIS A 180 6.44 -6.85 -12.44
N GLY A 181 5.52 -7.75 -12.80
CA GLY A 181 5.27 -8.96 -12.01
C GLY A 181 3.83 -9.08 -11.49
N ASN A 182 3.64 -9.42 -10.21
CA ASN A 182 2.32 -9.69 -9.64
C ASN A 182 1.44 -8.45 -9.57
N LEU A 183 0.19 -8.60 -10.02
CA LEU A 183 -0.83 -7.58 -9.92
C LEU A 183 -1.23 -7.34 -8.45
N THR A 184 -1.30 -6.08 -8.06
CA THR A 184 -1.87 -5.67 -6.78
C THR A 184 -3.39 -5.75 -6.80
N PRO A 185 -4.08 -5.76 -5.64
CA PRO A 185 -5.55 -5.74 -5.61
C PRO A 185 -6.18 -4.63 -6.47
N PRO A 186 -5.73 -3.37 -6.46
CA PRO A 186 -6.24 -2.34 -7.38
C PRO A 186 -6.03 -2.69 -8.86
N ASN A 187 -4.84 -3.14 -9.26
CA ASN A 187 -4.56 -3.52 -10.64
C ASN A 187 -5.35 -4.78 -11.07
N LEU A 188 -5.57 -5.74 -10.16
CA LEU A 188 -6.46 -6.89 -10.39
C LEU A 188 -7.92 -6.44 -10.61
N MET A 189 -8.38 -5.46 -9.84
CA MET A 189 -9.71 -4.87 -10.03
C MET A 189 -9.83 -4.25 -11.42
N LEU A 190 -8.86 -3.46 -11.87
CA LEU A 190 -8.83 -2.91 -13.23
C LEU A 190 -8.86 -4.03 -14.27
N GLN A 191 -8.05 -5.08 -14.10
CA GLN A 191 -8.02 -6.22 -15.01
C GLN A 191 -9.38 -6.94 -15.10
N HIS A 192 -10.03 -7.20 -13.97
CA HIS A 192 -11.34 -7.84 -13.93
C HIS A 192 -12.39 -7.04 -14.70
N PHE A 193 -12.41 -5.73 -14.54
CA PHE A 193 -13.33 -4.87 -15.28
C PHE A 193 -13.01 -4.79 -16.79
N LEU A 194 -11.75 -4.88 -17.17
CA LEU A 194 -11.37 -4.85 -18.58
C LEU A 194 -11.78 -6.10 -19.34
N VAL A 195 -11.85 -7.27 -18.69
CA VAL A 195 -12.14 -8.54 -19.39
C VAL A 195 -13.61 -8.94 -19.39
N ARG A 196 -14.42 -8.37 -18.51
CA ARG A 196 -15.83 -8.73 -18.33
C ARG A 196 -16.76 -7.92 -19.22
N ARG A 197 -17.71 -8.61 -19.88
CA ARG A 197 -18.79 -7.99 -20.66
C ARG A 197 -19.93 -7.47 -19.78
N VAL A 198 -20.13 -8.09 -18.62
CA VAL A 198 -21.09 -7.65 -17.59
C VAL A 198 -20.32 -7.39 -16.32
N GLN A 199 -20.48 -6.19 -15.80
CA GLN A 199 -19.77 -5.68 -14.64
C GLN A 199 -20.77 -5.38 -13.54
N PHE A 200 -20.90 -6.29 -12.56
CA PHE A 200 -21.61 -6.00 -11.33
C PHE A 200 -20.68 -5.21 -10.41
N TYR A 201 -21.13 -4.09 -9.89
CA TYR A 201 -20.28 -3.25 -9.05
C TYR A 201 -21.06 -2.59 -7.90
N LEU A 202 -20.41 -2.46 -6.76
CA LEU A 202 -20.83 -1.59 -5.66
C LEU A 202 -20.27 -0.20 -5.94
N ASP A 203 -21.13 0.82 -6.04
CA ASP A 203 -20.65 2.19 -6.24
C ASP A 203 -20.15 2.77 -4.92
N PHE A 204 -18.90 3.19 -4.90
CA PHE A 204 -18.26 3.82 -3.75
C PHE A 204 -17.17 4.79 -4.22
N THR A 205 -16.79 5.72 -3.36
CA THR A 205 -15.67 6.63 -3.64
C THR A 205 -14.36 6.00 -3.24
N MET A 206 -13.37 6.03 -4.13
CA MET A 206 -12.00 5.60 -3.89
C MET A 206 -11.04 6.74 -4.22
N ASN A 207 -9.90 6.79 -3.55
CA ASN A 207 -8.84 7.72 -3.87
C ASN A 207 -7.74 6.98 -4.64
N LEU A 208 -7.61 7.27 -5.93
CA LEU A 208 -6.60 6.68 -6.81
C LEU A 208 -5.36 7.56 -6.88
N VAL A 209 -4.19 6.93 -6.89
CA VAL A 209 -2.90 7.63 -6.99
C VAL A 209 -1.93 6.88 -7.90
N ASP A 210 -1.09 7.60 -8.63
CA ASP A 210 0.01 6.99 -9.38
C ASP A 210 1.04 6.40 -8.39
N VAL A 211 1.42 5.16 -8.59
CA VAL A 211 2.41 4.46 -7.72
C VAL A 211 3.75 5.21 -7.65
N ARG A 212 4.12 5.93 -8.72
CA ARG A 212 5.34 6.75 -8.76
C ARG A 212 5.23 7.98 -7.85
N ASP A 213 4.03 8.54 -7.72
CA ASP A 213 3.77 9.65 -6.79
C ASP A 213 3.73 9.15 -5.34
N VAL A 214 3.25 7.94 -5.10
CA VAL A 214 3.41 7.30 -3.78
C VAL A 214 4.89 7.14 -3.44
N ALA A 215 5.71 6.63 -4.36
CA ALA A 215 7.15 6.49 -4.15
C ALA A 215 7.82 7.84 -3.84
N ALA A 216 7.51 8.89 -4.62
CA ALA A 216 7.99 10.25 -4.38
C ALA A 216 7.50 10.80 -3.02
N GLY A 217 6.23 10.55 -2.68
CA GLY A 217 5.65 10.94 -1.40
C GLY A 217 6.33 10.27 -0.20
N LEU A 218 6.72 8.99 -0.33
CA LEU A 218 7.52 8.29 0.70
C LEU A 218 8.88 8.94 0.89
N VAL A 219 9.56 9.34 -0.19
CA VAL A 219 10.83 10.07 -0.10
C VAL A 219 10.64 11.43 0.59
N LEU A 220 9.62 12.19 0.20
CA LEU A 220 9.30 13.47 0.83
C LEU A 220 8.95 13.30 2.32
N ALA A 221 8.17 12.28 2.68
CA ALA A 221 7.84 11.98 4.07
C ALA A 221 9.08 11.59 4.88
N MET A 222 10.01 10.82 4.31
CA MET A 222 11.29 10.52 4.93
C MET A 222 12.11 11.78 5.17
N GLN A 223 12.16 12.70 4.21
CA GLN A 223 13.01 13.91 4.29
C GLN A 223 12.42 15.01 5.19
N ARG A 224 11.09 15.23 5.13
CA ARG A 224 10.42 16.42 5.69
C ARG A 224 9.38 16.08 6.76
N GLY A 225 8.93 14.81 6.83
CA GLY A 225 7.90 14.39 7.77
C GLY A 225 8.32 14.55 9.23
N GLN A 226 7.38 14.97 10.06
CA GLN A 226 7.57 15.08 11.50
C GLN A 226 7.42 13.70 12.14
N PHE A 227 8.25 13.40 13.13
CA PHE A 227 8.21 12.13 13.84
C PHE A 227 6.90 11.97 14.61
N GLY A 228 6.32 10.76 14.54
CA GLY A 228 5.02 10.46 15.12
C GLY A 228 3.82 10.98 14.32
N HIS A 229 4.05 11.57 13.13
CA HIS A 229 2.98 12.09 12.29
C HIS A 229 2.65 11.13 11.15
N ARG A 230 1.35 11.10 10.80
CA ARG A 230 0.79 10.43 9.63
C ARG A 230 0.75 11.38 8.44
N TYR A 231 0.91 10.85 7.24
CA TYR A 231 0.78 11.57 5.97
C TYR A 231 0.04 10.71 4.95
N VAL A 232 -1.15 11.16 4.53
CA VAL A 232 -1.90 10.51 3.45
C VAL A 232 -1.21 10.79 2.12
N LEU A 233 -0.82 9.76 1.41
CA LEU A 233 -0.23 9.82 0.08
C LEU A 233 -1.27 9.38 -0.95
N GLY A 234 -2.18 10.28 -1.27
CA GLY A 234 -3.29 10.06 -2.19
C GLY A 234 -3.18 10.89 -3.46
N GLY A 235 -4.14 10.69 -4.35
CA GLY A 235 -4.30 11.42 -5.61
C GLY A 235 -5.69 12.01 -5.74
N GLU A 236 -6.51 11.45 -6.61
CA GLU A 236 -7.85 11.95 -6.93
C GLU A 236 -8.94 11.02 -6.39
N ASP A 237 -9.97 11.63 -5.81
CA ASP A 237 -11.20 10.91 -5.44
C ASP A 237 -12.04 10.67 -6.69
N ILE A 238 -12.43 9.43 -6.90
CA ILE A 238 -13.25 8.99 -8.04
C ILE A 238 -14.26 7.95 -7.59
N SER A 239 -15.50 8.01 -8.08
CA SER A 239 -16.44 6.93 -7.85
C SER A 239 -16.10 5.72 -8.75
N LEU A 240 -16.46 4.50 -8.31
CA LEU A 240 -16.24 3.32 -9.14
C LEU A 240 -17.01 3.42 -10.47
N ARG A 241 -18.19 4.05 -10.47
CA ARG A 241 -18.92 4.35 -11.71
C ARG A 241 -18.09 5.19 -12.68
N GLN A 242 -17.54 6.31 -12.22
CA GLN A 242 -16.71 7.19 -13.03
C GLN A 242 -15.45 6.47 -13.53
N LEU A 243 -14.80 5.67 -12.66
CA LEU A 243 -13.65 4.86 -13.06
C LEU A 243 -14.00 3.90 -14.20
N LEU A 244 -15.14 3.19 -14.13
CA LEU A 244 -15.59 2.30 -15.18
C LEU A 244 -15.89 3.04 -16.50
N GLU A 245 -16.40 4.27 -16.44
CA GLU A 245 -16.62 5.12 -17.61
C GLU A 245 -15.29 5.50 -18.28
N VAL A 246 -14.32 5.98 -17.48
CA VAL A 246 -12.97 6.33 -17.96
C VAL A 246 -12.27 5.11 -18.56
N MET A 247 -12.34 3.96 -17.89
CA MET A 247 -11.78 2.70 -18.41
C MET A 247 -12.39 2.28 -19.74
N GLY A 248 -13.72 2.42 -19.89
CA GLY A 248 -14.42 2.15 -21.15
C GLY A 248 -13.90 3.05 -22.27
N THR A 249 -13.74 4.34 -22.00
CA THR A 249 -13.20 5.31 -22.96
C THR A 249 -11.75 5.00 -23.35
N ILE A 250 -10.87 4.70 -22.37
CA ILE A 250 -9.46 4.38 -22.64
C ILE A 250 -9.31 3.07 -23.41
N SER A 251 -10.07 2.05 -23.04
CA SER A 251 -9.93 0.71 -23.64
C SER A 251 -10.73 0.52 -24.95
N GLY A 252 -11.65 1.45 -25.27
CA GLY A 252 -12.59 1.31 -26.38
C GLY A 252 -13.60 0.15 -26.20
N ARG A 253 -13.78 -0.35 -24.98
CA ARG A 253 -14.66 -1.51 -24.70
C ARG A 253 -15.97 -1.06 -24.09
N GLU A 254 -17.05 -1.59 -24.67
CA GLU A 254 -18.38 -1.47 -24.09
C GLU A 254 -18.65 -2.66 -23.16
N ALA A 255 -19.16 -2.38 -21.97
CA ALA A 255 -19.59 -3.37 -21.00
C ALA A 255 -20.92 -2.96 -20.39
N LEU A 256 -21.79 -3.93 -20.11
CA LEU A 256 -23.01 -3.69 -19.34
C LEU A 256 -22.64 -3.50 -17.87
N ARG A 257 -22.90 -2.33 -17.32
CA ARG A 257 -22.58 -1.95 -15.94
C ARG A 257 -23.83 -2.02 -15.09
N VAL A 258 -23.84 -2.88 -14.10
CA VAL A 258 -25.00 -3.14 -13.24
C VAL A 258 -24.60 -2.78 -11.79
N PRO A 259 -25.08 -1.65 -11.25
CA PRO A 259 -24.86 -1.32 -9.86
C PRO A 259 -25.64 -2.28 -8.96
N ILE A 260 -25.00 -2.73 -7.87
CA ILE A 260 -25.63 -3.60 -6.87
C ILE A 260 -25.75 -2.85 -5.53
N PRO A 261 -26.87 -3.02 -4.80
CA PRO A 261 -27.02 -2.48 -3.46
C PRO A 261 -26.01 -3.05 -2.48
N GLY A 262 -25.59 -2.24 -1.50
CA GLY A 262 -24.58 -2.65 -0.50
C GLY A 262 -24.93 -3.92 0.26
N GLY A 263 -26.19 -4.14 0.63
CA GLY A 263 -26.62 -5.37 1.30
C GLY A 263 -26.46 -6.62 0.44
N ILE A 264 -26.69 -6.50 -0.88
CA ILE A 264 -26.45 -7.61 -1.83
C ILE A 264 -24.96 -7.86 -1.97
N ALA A 265 -24.15 -6.80 -2.07
CA ALA A 265 -22.69 -6.91 -2.13
C ALA A 265 -22.11 -7.60 -0.85
N GLN A 266 -22.63 -7.25 0.34
CA GLN A 266 -22.23 -7.89 1.59
C GLN A 266 -22.59 -9.37 1.63
N MET A 267 -23.81 -9.72 1.25
CA MET A 267 -24.26 -11.13 1.22
C MET A 267 -23.42 -11.94 0.22
N ALA A 268 -23.17 -11.40 -0.98
CA ALA A 268 -22.34 -12.04 -1.98
C ALA A 268 -20.89 -12.26 -1.46
N ALA A 269 -20.31 -11.26 -0.80
CA ALA A 269 -18.98 -11.35 -0.21
C ALA A 269 -18.89 -12.46 0.86
N VAL A 270 -19.89 -12.57 1.75
CA VAL A 270 -19.96 -13.64 2.76
C VAL A 270 -19.97 -15.02 2.10
N ILE A 271 -20.78 -15.20 1.07
CA ILE A 271 -20.88 -16.47 0.36
C ILE A 271 -19.55 -16.79 -0.34
N MET A 272 -18.98 -15.82 -1.09
CA MET A 272 -17.72 -15.99 -1.80
C MET A 272 -16.57 -16.31 -0.86
N GLU A 273 -16.46 -15.60 0.27
CA GLU A 273 -15.41 -15.81 1.26
C GLU A 273 -15.57 -17.16 1.97
N PHE A 274 -16.80 -17.58 2.27
CA PHE A 274 -17.08 -18.93 2.81
C PHE A 274 -16.57 -20.02 1.87
N PHE A 275 -16.88 -19.94 0.57
CA PHE A 275 -16.37 -20.90 -0.42
C PHE A 275 -14.86 -20.83 -0.58
N ALA A 276 -14.27 -19.63 -0.55
CA ALA A 276 -12.82 -19.45 -0.60
C ALA A 276 -12.12 -20.11 0.59
N ASP A 277 -12.66 -19.95 1.79
CA ASP A 277 -12.07 -20.48 3.03
C ASP A 277 -12.23 -22.01 3.17
N ARG A 278 -13.32 -22.58 2.65
CA ARG A 278 -13.69 -23.99 2.91
C ARG A 278 -13.53 -24.93 1.71
N VAL A 279 -13.57 -24.41 0.49
CA VAL A 279 -13.69 -25.23 -0.73
C VAL A 279 -12.58 -24.94 -1.73
N THR A 280 -12.47 -23.69 -2.17
CA THR A 280 -11.59 -23.37 -3.29
C THR A 280 -10.15 -23.07 -2.87
N HIS A 281 -9.96 -22.50 -1.69
CA HIS A 281 -8.67 -21.96 -1.21
C HIS A 281 -8.03 -20.95 -2.17
N TRP A 282 -8.84 -20.30 -3.01
CA TRP A 282 -8.44 -19.25 -3.94
C TRP A 282 -9.03 -17.92 -3.49
N PRO A 283 -8.33 -16.79 -3.73
CA PRO A 283 -8.86 -15.47 -3.39
C PRO A 283 -10.25 -15.24 -4.00
N PRO A 284 -11.27 -14.85 -3.20
CA PRO A 284 -12.58 -14.52 -3.71
C PRO A 284 -12.54 -13.18 -4.45
N GLU A 285 -13.50 -12.94 -5.35
CA GLU A 285 -13.60 -11.67 -6.07
C GLU A 285 -13.97 -10.50 -5.17
N ALA A 286 -14.75 -10.76 -4.13
CA ALA A 286 -15.10 -9.81 -3.08
C ALA A 286 -14.93 -10.47 -1.72
N THR A 287 -14.36 -9.73 -0.77
CA THR A 287 -14.25 -10.12 0.64
C THR A 287 -15.19 -9.28 1.48
N VAL A 288 -15.60 -9.81 2.62
CA VAL A 288 -16.42 -9.06 3.59
C VAL A 288 -15.71 -7.78 4.02
N GLU A 289 -14.41 -7.87 4.28
CA GLU A 289 -13.56 -6.73 4.66
C GLU A 289 -13.53 -5.65 3.57
N ALA A 290 -13.31 -6.04 2.29
CA ALA A 290 -13.28 -5.08 1.17
C ALA A 290 -14.62 -4.36 0.98
N VAL A 291 -15.73 -5.09 1.04
CA VAL A 291 -17.06 -4.51 0.90
C VAL A 291 -17.37 -3.55 2.06
N GLN A 292 -16.99 -3.89 3.28
CA GLN A 292 -17.21 -3.01 4.44
C GLN A 292 -16.38 -1.73 4.35
N ILE A 293 -15.13 -1.80 3.88
CA ILE A 293 -14.31 -0.61 3.62
C ILE A 293 -14.95 0.24 2.53
N ALA A 294 -15.37 -0.36 1.42
CA ALA A 294 -16.04 0.36 0.33
C ALA A 294 -17.30 1.09 0.80
N LEU A 295 -18.12 0.46 1.65
CA LEU A 295 -19.33 1.08 2.21
C LEU A 295 -19.05 2.23 3.18
N ARG A 296 -17.86 2.26 3.79
CA ARG A 296 -17.42 3.31 4.74
C ARG A 296 -16.54 4.36 4.07
N SER A 297 -16.10 4.11 2.84
CA SER A 297 -15.16 4.98 2.13
C SER A 297 -15.78 6.36 1.87
N LYS A 298 -14.94 7.37 1.97
CA LYS A 298 -15.25 8.78 1.80
C LYS A 298 -14.08 9.46 1.08
N PRO A 299 -14.27 10.66 0.53
CA PRO A 299 -13.18 11.46 0.01
C PRO A 299 -12.04 11.60 1.03
N LEU A 300 -10.79 11.61 0.55
CA LEU A 300 -9.59 11.70 1.37
C LEU A 300 -8.87 13.03 1.16
N SER A 301 -8.52 13.71 2.26
CA SER A 301 -7.71 14.92 2.21
C SER A 301 -6.22 14.61 2.19
N ILE A 302 -5.51 15.20 1.25
CA ILE A 302 -4.04 15.19 1.17
C ILE A 302 -3.42 16.56 1.53
N GLU A 303 -4.21 17.47 2.10
CA GLU A 303 -3.79 18.85 2.36
C GLU A 303 -2.60 18.95 3.33
N LYS A 304 -2.51 18.05 4.31
CA LYS A 304 -1.37 17.98 5.22
C LYS A 304 -0.10 17.59 4.45
N SER A 305 -0.17 16.57 3.61
CA SER A 305 0.96 16.12 2.79
C SER A 305 1.40 17.20 1.79
N ARG A 306 0.46 17.93 1.20
CA ARG A 306 0.77 19.07 0.34
C ARG A 306 1.50 20.17 1.09
N ARG A 307 0.97 20.60 2.21
CA ARG A 307 1.50 21.73 2.99
C ARG A 307 2.84 21.42 3.64
N GLU A 308 2.98 20.25 4.27
CA GLU A 308 4.15 19.93 5.11
C GLU A 308 5.26 19.22 4.33
N LEU A 309 4.92 18.43 3.32
CA LEU A 309 5.89 17.68 2.52
C LEU A 309 6.19 18.34 1.16
N GLY A 310 5.28 19.19 0.66
CA GLY A 310 5.30 19.65 -0.72
C GLY A 310 4.85 18.57 -1.71
N TYR A 311 4.01 17.63 -1.24
CA TYR A 311 3.50 16.53 -2.05
C TYR A 311 2.53 17.04 -3.13
N ALA A 312 2.79 16.71 -4.40
CA ALA A 312 2.00 17.16 -5.53
C ALA A 312 1.80 16.00 -6.52
N PRO A 313 0.77 15.16 -6.29
CA PRO A 313 0.50 14.05 -7.18
C PRO A 313 0.01 14.53 -8.54
N ARG A 314 0.36 13.79 -9.59
CA ARG A 314 -0.09 14.05 -10.96
C ARG A 314 -1.56 13.63 -11.15
N PRO A 315 -2.22 14.13 -12.22
CA PRO A 315 -3.56 13.66 -12.59
C PRO A 315 -3.57 12.17 -12.89
N ILE A 316 -4.63 11.47 -12.43
CA ILE A 316 -4.68 10.00 -12.45
C ILE A 316 -4.89 9.40 -13.84
N GLU A 317 -5.38 10.19 -14.82
CA GLU A 317 -5.70 9.66 -16.15
C GLU A 317 -4.49 9.06 -16.86
N ALA A 318 -3.31 9.67 -16.74
CA ALA A 318 -2.08 9.14 -17.32
C ALA A 318 -1.69 7.80 -16.68
N ALA A 319 -1.77 7.70 -15.35
CA ALA A 319 -1.50 6.47 -14.62
C ALA A 319 -2.49 5.35 -14.99
N LEU A 320 -3.78 5.69 -15.19
CA LEU A 320 -4.78 4.73 -15.64
C LEU A 320 -4.47 4.19 -17.04
N ARG A 321 -4.09 5.06 -17.98
CA ARG A 321 -3.70 4.64 -19.35
C ARG A 321 -2.51 3.68 -19.32
N GLU A 322 -1.47 4.00 -18.57
CA GLU A 322 -0.29 3.15 -18.43
C GLU A 322 -0.60 1.85 -17.67
N ALA A 323 -1.39 1.90 -16.60
CA ALA A 323 -1.82 0.72 -15.87
C ALA A 323 -2.60 -0.23 -16.78
N ILE A 324 -3.57 0.28 -17.54
CA ILE A 324 -4.36 -0.52 -18.49
C ILE A 324 -3.45 -1.13 -19.58
N ALA A 325 -2.51 -0.37 -20.11
CA ALA A 325 -1.57 -0.85 -21.12
C ALA A 325 -0.60 -1.92 -20.58
N SER A 326 -0.25 -1.86 -19.28
CA SER A 326 0.64 -2.83 -18.63
C SER A 326 -0.05 -4.13 -18.19
N ILE A 327 -1.39 -4.13 -18.12
CA ILE A 327 -2.15 -5.34 -17.77
C ILE A 327 -2.10 -6.31 -18.97
N PRO A 328 -1.54 -7.51 -18.79
CA PRO A 328 -1.50 -8.47 -19.88
C PRO A 328 -2.91 -8.78 -20.36
N PRO A 329 -3.15 -8.90 -21.68
CA PRO A 329 -4.41 -9.35 -22.19
C PRO A 329 -4.71 -10.70 -21.55
N CYS A 330 -5.83 -10.78 -20.83
CA CYS A 330 -6.24 -12.00 -20.18
C CYS A 330 -6.28 -13.09 -21.25
N ALA A 331 -5.41 -14.08 -21.15
CA ALA A 331 -5.50 -15.25 -21.98
C ALA A 331 -6.93 -15.75 -21.84
N GLN A 332 -7.71 -15.67 -22.91
CA GLN A 332 -9.04 -16.21 -22.96
C GLN A 332 -8.91 -17.66 -22.50
N ARG A 333 -9.27 -17.93 -21.24
CA ARG A 333 -9.44 -19.31 -20.81
C ARG A 333 -10.53 -19.86 -21.69
N ARG A 334 -10.09 -20.74 -22.60
CA ARG A 334 -10.93 -21.55 -23.46
C ARG A 334 -11.86 -22.43 -22.63
#